data_27c19ef7827301e131a05a5676afffcc
#
_entry.id   27c19ef7827301e131a05a5676afffcc
#
_cell.length_a   1.000
_cell.length_b   1.000
_cell.length_c   1.000
_cell.angle_alpha   90.00
_cell.angle_beta   90.00
_cell.angle_gamma   90.00
#
_symmetry.space_group_name_H-M   'P 1'
#
loop_
_entity.id
_entity.type
_entity.pdbx_description
1 polymer ?
#
loop_
_entity_poly.entity_id
_entity_poly.type
_entity_poly.pdbx_seq_one_letter_code
_entity_poly.pdbx_strand_id
1 'polypeptide(L)'
;MKRIKLLTLILIAVGCTRGNDVLWLANGPVEPEGTPYYEYRILDHWDNLDDTVERGYAGPSIWSWTDDEIPVERIHTYGRLNKSIGINGCVLNNVNANPKILDAEHITRVAQIADILREYGIRTYLSINFATPLALQELPTADPINYMVRAWWNAKADEIYAAIPDFGGFLVKASSEGQPGPQDFGRSHVDGANMLAAALAPHGGIVMWRAFVYSSTSPDRANQAVEEFKHLDGLFADNVIIQIKNGPVDFQAREPVNPLFFNLDRTASMPELQVTQEYLGQSMHLAYLGPMWEEFFGTLLNNGCDDKIAIAGVANTGQESTWCGHIFSQANWYAFGRLAWDPTLTSEQIADEWIHYTFRKPALCSKSRWEKKFVTPVKEMMMSSREAVVNYTMPLGFHHLFNGSHYGPGPWQRSIRPDWSPLYYHKAGEDGVGFDRTVATGSGNTGQYPEPLASMYENIETCPENLILWFHHIPWDYKMKNGNTIWEDICQHYNDGIETVRGYLDTWAGVKKFVDADTWNKVQERLVIQESDARWWRDACVQYFQRFSKMDVPESLLQPEIPLDSLYRRRGDPPRLRDDINVEDSSF
;
A
#
# COMPACT_ATOMS: atom_id res chain seq x y z
N MET A 1 66.23 23.76 -29.84
CA MET A 1 65.49 23.83 -28.57
C MET A 1 64.02 23.51 -28.85
N LYS A 2 63.64 22.24 -28.65
CA LYS A 2 62.23 21.78 -28.83
C LYS A 2 61.56 21.84 -27.46
N ARG A 3 60.45 22.62 -27.38
CA ARG A 3 59.61 22.67 -26.18
C ARG A 3 58.64 21.47 -26.21
N ILE A 4 58.81 20.55 -25.26
CA ILE A 4 57.88 19.47 -24.96
C ILE A 4 56.77 20.05 -24.14
N LYS A 5 55.52 20.06 -24.67
CA LYS A 5 54.30 20.31 -23.88
C LYS A 5 53.92 19.08 -23.12
N LEU A 6 54.04 19.16 -21.81
CA LEU A 6 53.56 18.14 -20.87
C LEU A 6 52.00 18.25 -20.80
N LEU A 7 51.27 17.30 -21.39
CA LEU A 7 49.84 17.16 -21.21
C LEU A 7 49.62 16.44 -19.87
N THR A 8 49.16 17.18 -18.86
CA THR A 8 48.73 16.58 -17.59
C THR A 8 47.33 15.98 -17.84
N LEU A 9 47.28 14.63 -17.93
CA LEU A 9 46.05 13.87 -17.87
C LEU A 9 45.53 13.95 -16.43
N ILE A 10 44.48 14.72 -16.20
CA ILE A 10 43.72 14.64 -14.96
C ILE A 10 42.87 13.37 -15.10
N LEU A 11 43.30 12.28 -14.50
CA LEU A 11 42.42 11.15 -14.20
C LEU A 11 41.45 11.62 -13.13
N ILE A 12 40.25 11.94 -13.53
CA ILE A 12 39.10 11.98 -12.60
C ILE A 12 38.88 10.51 -12.23
N ALA A 13 39.43 10.11 -11.09
CA ALA A 13 39.00 8.91 -10.42
C ALA A 13 37.51 9.12 -10.02
N VAL A 14 36.61 8.68 -10.87
CA VAL A 14 35.24 8.39 -10.44
C VAL A 14 35.38 7.27 -9.43
N GLY A 15 35.45 7.65 -8.17
CA GLY A 15 35.36 6.73 -7.06
C GLY A 15 34.04 5.98 -7.25
N CYS A 16 34.13 4.70 -7.60
CA CYS A 16 33.04 3.78 -7.34
C CYS A 16 32.83 3.74 -5.83
N THR A 17 32.07 4.66 -5.30
CA THR A 17 31.37 4.43 -4.06
C THR A 17 30.44 3.26 -4.36
N ARG A 18 30.73 2.10 -3.80
CA ARG A 18 29.77 1.02 -3.62
C ARG A 18 28.74 1.52 -2.59
N GLY A 19 27.95 2.49 -2.99
CA GLY A 19 26.76 2.91 -2.31
C GLY A 19 25.60 2.05 -2.83
N ASN A 20 24.75 1.66 -1.96
CA ASN A 20 23.52 0.92 -2.21
C ASN A 20 22.57 1.77 -3.05
N ASP A 21 22.82 1.88 -4.36
CA ASP A 21 22.01 2.70 -5.25
C ASP A 21 20.75 1.94 -5.61
N VAL A 22 19.63 2.57 -5.34
CA VAL A 22 18.32 2.13 -5.80
C VAL A 22 18.36 1.97 -7.32
N LEU A 23 18.01 0.79 -7.80
CA LEU A 23 18.43 0.31 -9.13
C LEU A 23 17.88 1.12 -10.30
N TRP A 24 16.66 1.68 -10.26
CA TRP A 24 16.14 2.47 -11.39
C TRP A 24 16.90 3.78 -11.65
N LEU A 25 17.70 4.26 -10.68
CA LEU A 25 18.62 5.39 -10.90
C LEU A 25 19.80 5.04 -11.83
N ALA A 26 20.07 3.77 -12.07
CA ALA A 26 21.26 3.34 -12.82
C ALA A 26 21.30 3.91 -14.23
N ASN A 27 20.15 4.20 -14.85
CA ASN A 27 20.05 4.72 -16.20
C ASN A 27 19.52 6.18 -16.26
N GLY A 28 19.36 6.84 -15.10
CA GLY A 28 18.84 8.19 -14.99
C GLY A 28 17.35 8.26 -15.37
N PRO A 29 16.44 8.28 -14.41
CA PRO A 29 15.04 8.47 -14.71
C PRO A 29 14.82 9.85 -15.33
N VAL A 30 14.02 9.90 -16.35
CA VAL A 30 13.56 11.15 -16.95
C VAL A 30 12.41 11.64 -16.07
N GLU A 31 12.44 12.89 -15.63
CA GLU A 31 11.27 13.50 -14.97
C GLU A 31 10.06 13.37 -15.91
N PRO A 32 8.84 13.10 -15.39
CA PRO A 32 7.67 13.02 -16.22
C PRO A 32 7.44 14.36 -16.95
N GLU A 33 7.14 14.29 -18.25
CA GLU A 33 6.85 15.46 -19.06
C GLU A 33 5.37 15.85 -18.97
N GLY A 34 5.07 17.13 -19.18
CA GLY A 34 3.70 17.64 -19.25
C GLY A 34 3.15 18.11 -17.91
N THR A 35 1.83 18.28 -17.84
CA THR A 35 1.11 18.71 -16.63
C THR A 35 0.62 17.48 -15.88
N PRO A 36 0.90 17.36 -14.57
CA PRO A 36 0.41 16.24 -13.79
C PRO A 36 -1.12 16.29 -13.65
N TYR A 37 -1.74 15.11 -13.59
CA TYR A 37 -3.17 14.99 -13.35
C TYR A 37 -3.55 15.41 -11.92
N TYR A 38 -2.82 14.91 -10.90
CA TYR A 38 -3.02 15.33 -9.51
C TYR A 38 -2.08 16.48 -9.14
N GLU A 39 -2.61 17.52 -8.48
CA GLU A 39 -1.80 18.62 -7.93
C GLU A 39 -0.90 18.14 -6.80
N TYR A 40 -1.46 17.38 -5.85
CA TYR A 40 -0.75 16.81 -4.70
C TYR A 40 -0.50 15.32 -4.92
N ARG A 41 0.76 14.91 -4.98
CA ARG A 41 1.23 13.53 -5.17
C ARG A 41 2.14 13.18 -4.01
N ILE A 42 1.56 12.55 -2.98
CA ILE A 42 2.14 12.47 -1.65
C ILE A 42 2.50 11.02 -1.33
N LEU A 43 3.65 10.81 -0.70
CA LEU A 43 4.00 9.54 -0.08
C LEU A 43 3.80 9.63 1.43
N ASP A 44 3.09 8.67 2.00
CA ASP A 44 2.88 8.53 3.43
C ASP A 44 3.84 7.49 3.99
N HIS A 45 4.66 7.87 4.97
CA HIS A 45 5.53 6.96 5.71
C HIS A 45 4.93 6.65 7.08
N TRP A 46 4.99 5.39 7.49
CA TRP A 46 4.54 4.97 8.82
C TRP A 46 5.74 4.76 9.74
N ASP A 47 6.66 5.72 9.71
CA ASP A 47 7.88 5.74 10.48
C ASP A 47 7.62 6.23 11.90
N ASN A 48 8.13 5.51 12.90
CA ASN A 48 8.04 5.88 14.30
C ASN A 48 9.30 6.61 14.75
N LEU A 49 9.19 7.39 15.84
CA LEU A 49 10.29 8.18 16.40
C LEU A 49 11.38 7.33 17.09
N ASP A 50 11.20 6.02 17.18
CA ASP A 50 12.16 5.02 17.65
C ASP A 50 12.84 4.25 16.50
N ASP A 51 12.77 4.77 15.28
CA ASP A 51 13.27 4.18 14.04
C ASP A 51 12.55 2.92 13.55
N THR A 52 11.57 2.41 14.26
CA THR A 52 10.73 1.33 13.73
C THR A 52 9.82 1.86 12.61
N VAL A 53 9.49 1.00 11.66
CA VAL A 53 8.55 1.32 10.57
C VAL A 53 7.37 0.37 10.67
N GLU A 54 6.19 0.91 10.94
CA GLU A 54 4.97 0.09 10.99
C GLU A 54 4.68 -0.45 9.58
N ARG A 55 4.47 -1.77 9.46
CA ARG A 55 4.33 -2.45 8.17
C ARG A 55 5.50 -2.16 7.22
N GLY A 56 6.70 -1.92 7.78
CA GLY A 56 7.95 -1.78 7.03
C GLY A 56 8.64 -3.13 6.87
N TYR A 57 9.11 -3.44 5.66
CA TYR A 57 9.74 -4.72 5.33
C TYR A 57 11.15 -4.55 4.75
N ALA A 58 11.75 -3.38 5.00
CA ALA A 58 13.04 -2.98 4.43
C ALA A 58 14.01 -2.38 5.48
N GLY A 59 13.84 -2.79 6.74
CA GLY A 59 14.68 -2.32 7.85
C GLY A 59 14.19 -1.04 8.52
N PRO A 60 15.04 -0.39 9.34
CA PRO A 60 14.70 0.81 10.10
C PRO A 60 14.35 2.01 9.22
N SER A 61 13.78 3.04 9.85
CA SER A 61 13.41 4.31 9.22
C SER A 61 14.56 4.92 8.40
N ILE A 62 14.23 5.41 7.21
CA ILE A 62 15.21 6.13 6.38
C ILE A 62 15.60 7.49 6.93
N TRP A 63 14.82 8.02 7.89
CA TRP A 63 15.05 9.34 8.49
C TRP A 63 16.03 9.31 9.65
N SER A 64 16.29 8.14 10.25
CA SER A 64 17.15 7.93 11.43
C SER A 64 16.77 8.86 12.58
N TRP A 65 15.55 8.71 13.12
CA TRP A 65 14.98 9.58 14.16
C TRP A 65 15.80 9.61 15.46
N THR A 66 16.49 8.50 15.78
CA THR A 66 17.25 8.31 17.02
C THR A 66 18.73 8.68 16.91
N ASP A 67 19.26 8.89 15.71
CA ASP A 67 20.67 9.26 15.50
C ASP A 67 20.89 10.75 15.84
N ASP A 68 22.11 11.14 16.21
CA ASP A 68 22.45 12.55 16.49
C ASP A 68 22.30 13.44 15.24
N GLU A 69 22.57 12.90 14.06
CA GLU A 69 22.51 13.61 12.77
C GLU A 69 21.54 12.93 11.79
N ILE A 70 20.93 13.72 10.90
CA ILE A 70 20.09 13.18 9.81
C ILE A 70 20.96 12.53 8.73
N PRO A 71 20.50 11.50 8.03
CA PRO A 71 21.25 10.82 6.96
C PRO A 71 21.17 11.59 5.63
N VAL A 72 21.90 12.72 5.53
CA VAL A 72 21.83 13.73 4.45
C VAL A 72 21.86 13.10 3.05
N GLU A 73 22.86 12.26 2.76
CA GLU A 73 22.99 11.64 1.42
C GLU A 73 21.83 10.72 1.05
N ARG A 74 21.26 10.03 2.04
CA ARG A 74 20.08 9.18 1.83
C ARG A 74 18.85 10.02 1.52
N ILE A 75 18.67 11.16 2.21
CA ILE A 75 17.54 12.07 1.97
C ILE A 75 17.69 12.72 0.59
N HIS A 76 18.89 13.13 0.17
CA HIS A 76 19.13 13.60 -1.19
C HIS A 76 18.80 12.52 -2.24
N THR A 77 19.18 11.25 -1.98
CA THR A 77 18.86 10.15 -2.89
C THR A 77 17.35 9.92 -2.96
N TYR A 78 16.66 9.93 -1.82
CA TYR A 78 15.19 9.85 -1.74
C TYR A 78 14.53 11.00 -2.53
N GLY A 79 15.00 12.24 -2.34
CA GLY A 79 14.49 13.42 -3.06
C GLY A 79 14.62 13.28 -4.58
N ARG A 80 15.82 12.89 -5.07
CA ARG A 80 16.06 12.66 -6.50
C ARG A 80 15.15 11.59 -7.09
N LEU A 81 14.99 10.45 -6.40
CA LEU A 81 14.13 9.36 -6.83
C LEU A 81 12.69 9.81 -6.98
N ASN A 82 12.15 10.44 -5.96
CA ASN A 82 10.76 10.87 -5.94
C ASN A 82 10.47 11.98 -6.95
N LYS A 83 11.38 12.94 -7.10
CA LYS A 83 11.29 13.95 -8.16
C LYS A 83 11.21 13.30 -9.54
N SER A 84 12.01 12.27 -9.80
CA SER A 84 12.06 11.59 -11.10
C SER A 84 10.77 10.86 -11.50
N ILE A 85 9.91 10.55 -10.54
CA ILE A 85 8.59 9.94 -10.76
C ILE A 85 7.44 10.92 -10.47
N GLY A 86 7.76 12.21 -10.27
CA GLY A 86 6.76 13.26 -10.15
C GLY A 86 6.13 13.44 -8.77
N ILE A 87 6.64 12.81 -7.71
CA ILE A 87 6.19 13.01 -6.32
C ILE A 87 6.58 14.41 -5.85
N ASN A 88 5.64 15.12 -5.19
CA ASN A 88 5.85 16.48 -4.70
C ASN A 88 5.46 16.68 -3.22
N GLY A 89 5.14 15.62 -2.50
CA GLY A 89 4.83 15.66 -1.07
C GLY A 89 5.30 14.41 -0.34
N CYS A 90 5.63 14.56 0.94
CA CYS A 90 6.06 13.48 1.81
C CYS A 90 5.57 13.71 3.24
N VAL A 91 4.78 12.78 3.78
CA VAL A 91 4.46 12.69 5.21
C VAL A 91 5.55 11.84 5.86
N LEU A 92 6.28 12.40 6.84
CA LEU A 92 7.50 11.77 7.34
C LEU A 92 7.26 10.70 8.41
N ASN A 93 6.12 10.71 9.08
CA ASN A 93 5.88 9.89 10.26
C ASN A 93 4.54 9.16 10.22
N ASN A 94 4.45 8.13 11.08
CA ASN A 94 3.33 7.22 11.16
C ASN A 94 1.98 7.91 11.39
N VAL A 95 0.95 7.43 10.73
CA VAL A 95 -0.46 7.85 10.96
C VAL A 95 -0.93 7.57 12.38
N ASN A 96 -0.33 6.58 13.08
CA ASN A 96 -0.45 6.38 14.52
C ASN A 96 0.51 7.34 15.26
N ALA A 97 0.33 8.64 15.04
CA ALA A 97 1.31 9.67 15.35
C ALA A 97 1.65 9.77 16.85
N ASN A 98 2.94 9.74 17.15
CA ASN A 98 3.44 10.09 18.46
C ASN A 98 3.31 11.61 18.68
N PRO A 99 2.64 12.11 19.74
CA PRO A 99 2.49 13.55 19.98
C PRO A 99 3.80 14.33 20.01
N LYS A 100 4.92 13.70 20.38
CA LYS A 100 6.24 14.33 20.43
C LYS A 100 6.79 14.79 19.09
N ILE A 101 6.23 14.31 17.97
CA ILE A 101 6.63 14.83 16.65
C ILE A 101 6.49 16.35 16.55
N LEU A 102 5.64 16.97 17.39
CA LEU A 102 5.40 18.41 17.45
C LEU A 102 6.18 19.13 18.57
N ASP A 103 7.11 18.47 19.26
CA ASP A 103 8.02 19.19 20.16
C ASP A 103 9.13 19.93 19.40
N ALA A 104 9.83 20.84 20.07
CA ALA A 104 10.82 21.71 19.44
C ALA A 104 12.02 20.95 18.85
N GLU A 105 12.41 19.83 19.47
CA GLU A 105 13.52 18.98 19.02
C GLU A 105 13.17 18.32 17.68
N HIS A 106 12.00 17.65 17.61
CA HIS A 106 11.53 16.98 16.40
C HIS A 106 11.21 17.98 15.29
N ILE A 107 10.58 19.13 15.59
CA ILE A 107 10.35 20.20 14.57
C ILE A 107 11.68 20.66 13.97
N THR A 108 12.74 20.83 14.79
CA THR A 108 14.06 21.19 14.27
C THR A 108 14.61 20.12 13.32
N ARG A 109 14.48 18.86 13.67
CA ARG A 109 14.89 17.72 12.81
C ARG A 109 14.09 17.65 11.52
N VAL A 110 12.77 17.78 11.62
CA VAL A 110 11.88 17.84 10.45
C VAL A 110 12.27 19.01 9.54
N ALA A 111 12.64 20.18 10.08
CA ALA A 111 13.08 21.31 9.28
C ALA A 111 14.36 21.02 8.48
N GLN A 112 15.33 20.30 9.08
CA GLN A 112 16.54 19.87 8.38
C GLN A 112 16.22 18.92 7.21
N ILE A 113 15.29 17.97 7.40
CA ILE A 113 14.83 17.06 6.34
C ILE A 113 14.09 17.85 5.26
N ALA A 114 13.19 18.77 5.67
CA ALA A 114 12.41 19.60 4.76
C ALA A 114 13.28 20.49 3.87
N ASP A 115 14.37 21.05 4.41
CA ASP A 115 15.31 21.87 3.64
C ASP A 115 15.93 21.08 2.47
N ILE A 116 16.28 19.80 2.70
CA ILE A 116 16.80 18.93 1.65
C ILE A 116 15.71 18.56 0.64
N LEU A 117 14.52 18.15 1.10
CA LEU A 117 13.42 17.75 0.22
C LEU A 117 12.94 18.90 -0.66
N ARG A 118 12.98 20.12 -0.16
CA ARG A 118 12.63 21.35 -0.90
C ARG A 118 13.49 21.55 -2.15
N GLU A 119 14.78 21.14 -2.12
CA GLU A 119 15.66 21.20 -3.31
C GLU A 119 15.13 20.37 -4.49
N TYR A 120 14.29 19.38 -4.18
CA TYR A 120 13.66 18.52 -5.16
C TYR A 120 12.19 18.88 -5.46
N GLY A 121 11.68 19.96 -4.87
CA GLY A 121 10.28 20.38 -5.01
C GLY A 121 9.30 19.51 -4.24
N ILE A 122 9.76 18.82 -3.20
CA ILE A 122 8.95 17.95 -2.35
C ILE A 122 8.62 18.69 -1.05
N ARG A 123 7.33 18.94 -0.81
CA ARG A 123 6.86 19.53 0.45
C ARG A 123 6.80 18.46 1.54
N THR A 124 7.11 18.89 2.75
CA THR A 124 7.03 18.07 3.96
C THR A 124 5.68 18.23 4.63
N TYR A 125 5.09 17.11 5.03
CA TYR A 125 3.86 17.00 5.80
C TYR A 125 4.14 16.19 7.07
N LEU A 126 3.27 16.30 8.08
CA LEU A 126 3.34 15.49 9.28
C LEU A 126 2.01 14.83 9.59
N SER A 127 2.04 13.58 9.99
CA SER A 127 0.93 12.97 10.71
C SER A 127 0.89 13.51 12.14
N ILE A 128 -0.30 13.85 12.63
CA ILE A 128 -0.47 14.35 13.99
C ILE A 128 -1.45 13.51 14.80
N ASN A 129 -1.18 13.42 16.10
CA ASN A 129 -2.16 12.93 17.05
C ASN A 129 -3.17 14.04 17.33
N PHE A 130 -4.46 13.78 17.11
CA PHE A 130 -5.52 14.78 17.28
C PHE A 130 -5.52 15.41 18.68
N ALA A 131 -5.23 14.61 19.71
CA ALA A 131 -5.22 15.05 21.10
C ALA A 131 -3.83 15.51 21.59
N THR A 132 -2.90 15.90 20.70
CA THR A 132 -1.54 16.33 21.08
C THR A 132 -1.51 17.31 22.26
N PRO A 133 -2.30 18.41 22.31
CA PRO A 133 -2.23 19.34 23.44
C PRO A 133 -2.57 18.70 24.80
N LEU A 134 -3.48 17.73 24.80
CA LEU A 134 -3.81 16.94 25.99
C LEU A 134 -2.72 15.89 26.29
N ALA A 135 -2.23 15.19 25.28
CA ALA A 135 -1.23 14.14 25.42
C ALA A 135 0.12 14.66 25.93
N LEU A 136 0.51 15.88 25.54
CA LEU A 136 1.69 16.57 26.05
C LEU A 136 1.45 17.27 27.40
N GLN A 137 0.25 17.15 27.97
CA GLN A 137 -0.16 17.78 29.23
C GLN A 137 -0.10 19.32 29.23
N GLU A 138 -0.14 19.95 28.05
CA GLU A 138 -0.15 21.40 27.91
C GLU A 138 -1.54 21.98 28.09
N LEU A 139 -2.59 21.21 27.76
CA LEU A 139 -3.98 21.58 28.01
C LEU A 139 -4.76 20.42 28.66
N PRO A 140 -5.81 20.72 29.44
CA PRO A 140 -6.62 19.69 30.10
C PRO A 140 -7.64 19.00 29.16
N THR A 141 -7.71 19.40 27.91
CA THR A 141 -8.65 18.89 26.91
C THR A 141 -8.07 19.05 25.49
N ALA A 142 -8.61 18.27 24.54
CA ALA A 142 -8.41 18.49 23.12
C ALA A 142 -9.73 18.69 22.36
N ASP A 143 -10.80 19.16 23.06
CA ASP A 143 -12.10 19.48 22.45
C ASP A 143 -11.92 20.56 21.37
N PRO A 144 -12.24 20.28 20.08
CA PRO A 144 -11.97 21.18 18.96
C PRO A 144 -12.76 22.51 19.00
N ILE A 145 -13.83 22.60 19.78
CA ILE A 145 -14.55 23.87 19.95
C ILE A 145 -14.03 24.71 21.11
N ASN A 146 -13.14 24.17 21.95
CA ASN A 146 -12.54 24.91 23.05
C ASN A 146 -11.57 25.97 22.48
N TYR A 147 -11.73 27.23 22.93
CA TYR A 147 -10.92 28.34 22.44
C TYR A 147 -9.42 28.21 22.74
N MET A 148 -9.04 27.57 23.87
CA MET A 148 -7.64 27.35 24.21
C MET A 148 -7.00 26.30 23.30
N VAL A 149 -7.75 25.25 22.94
CA VAL A 149 -7.29 24.22 21.99
C VAL A 149 -7.08 24.83 20.60
N ARG A 150 -8.01 25.66 20.12
CA ARG A 150 -7.86 26.40 18.87
C ARG A 150 -6.66 27.36 18.89
N ALA A 151 -6.48 28.11 19.98
CA ALA A 151 -5.33 29.00 20.14
C ALA A 151 -4.00 28.22 20.18
N TRP A 152 -3.98 27.04 20.80
CA TRP A 152 -2.81 26.17 20.82
C TRP A 152 -2.43 25.69 19.42
N TRP A 153 -3.40 25.21 18.64
CA TRP A 153 -3.14 24.76 17.26
C TRP A 153 -2.71 25.90 16.34
N ASN A 154 -3.28 27.11 16.50
CA ASN A 154 -2.82 28.29 15.76
C ASN A 154 -1.35 28.62 16.08
N ALA A 155 -0.99 28.67 17.37
CA ALA A 155 0.38 28.93 17.80
C ALA A 155 1.35 27.84 17.32
N LYS A 156 0.92 26.56 17.35
CA LYS A 156 1.75 25.44 16.86
C LYS A 156 1.92 25.48 15.34
N ALA A 157 0.90 25.87 14.59
CA ALA A 157 1.02 26.10 13.14
C ALA A 157 2.03 27.25 12.86
N ASP A 158 1.91 28.39 13.55
CA ASP A 158 2.86 29.50 13.42
C ASP A 158 4.31 29.07 13.71
N GLU A 159 4.52 28.25 14.76
CA GLU A 159 5.83 27.69 15.12
C GLU A 159 6.40 26.80 13.99
N ILE A 160 5.59 25.90 13.44
CA ILE A 160 6.00 24.99 12.36
C ILE A 160 6.36 25.79 11.11
N TYR A 161 5.51 26.74 10.69
CA TYR A 161 5.77 27.54 9.48
C TYR A 161 6.94 28.55 9.67
N ALA A 162 7.24 28.95 10.90
CA ALA A 162 8.47 29.71 11.18
C ALA A 162 9.74 28.88 10.93
N ALA A 163 9.69 27.55 11.20
CA ALA A 163 10.80 26.64 10.96
C ALA A 163 10.81 26.09 9.51
N ILE A 164 9.64 25.86 8.92
CA ILE A 164 9.45 25.23 7.60
C ILE A 164 8.46 26.08 6.79
N PRO A 165 8.92 27.14 6.10
CA PRO A 165 8.03 28.12 5.47
C PRO A 165 7.10 27.56 4.38
N ASP A 166 7.44 26.42 3.77
CA ASP A 166 6.66 25.73 2.75
C ASP A 166 6.02 24.44 3.27
N PHE A 167 5.87 24.29 4.58
CA PHE A 167 5.21 23.14 5.19
C PHE A 167 3.85 22.88 4.53
N GLY A 168 3.58 21.60 4.15
CA GLY A 168 2.40 21.27 3.36
C GLY A 168 1.12 21.14 4.18
N GLY A 169 1.20 20.67 5.42
CA GLY A 169 0.05 20.48 6.28
C GLY A 169 0.05 19.17 7.07
N PHE A 170 -1.11 18.78 7.55
CA PHE A 170 -1.27 17.64 8.45
C PHE A 170 -2.02 16.46 7.81
N LEU A 171 -1.56 15.25 8.10
CA LEU A 171 -2.31 14.01 7.93
C LEU A 171 -2.89 13.58 9.28
N VAL A 172 -4.16 13.20 9.31
CA VAL A 172 -4.88 12.86 10.56
C VAL A 172 -5.60 11.53 10.44
N LYS A 173 -5.25 10.59 11.32
CA LYS A 173 -6.04 9.39 11.61
C LYS A 173 -6.75 9.64 12.95
N ALA A 174 -8.07 9.86 12.90
CA ALA A 174 -8.85 10.19 14.07
C ALA A 174 -9.89 9.10 14.39
N SER A 175 -10.15 8.88 15.67
CA SER A 175 -11.19 7.98 16.18
C SER A 175 -11.11 6.55 15.64
N SER A 176 -9.90 6.05 15.44
CA SER A 176 -9.65 4.73 14.84
C SER A 176 -8.44 4.05 15.46
N GLU A 177 -8.54 2.76 15.76
CA GLU A 177 -7.45 1.90 16.26
C GLU A 177 -6.67 2.50 17.45
N GLY A 178 -7.39 3.08 18.40
CA GLY A 178 -6.80 3.69 19.60
C GLY A 178 -6.24 5.10 19.39
N GLN A 179 -6.28 5.64 18.16
CA GLN A 179 -5.99 7.05 17.96
C GLN A 179 -7.17 7.91 18.38
N PRO A 180 -6.94 8.97 19.19
CA PRO A 180 -8.00 9.85 19.64
C PRO A 180 -8.54 10.68 18.46
N GLY A 181 -9.81 11.10 18.62
CA GLY A 181 -10.47 11.95 17.65
C GLY A 181 -11.49 12.88 18.27
N PRO A 182 -12.17 13.71 17.47
CA PRO A 182 -13.19 14.63 17.95
C PRO A 182 -14.35 13.92 18.67
N GLN A 183 -14.67 12.68 18.28
CA GLN A 183 -15.73 11.88 18.89
C GLN A 183 -15.50 11.60 20.38
N ASP A 184 -14.24 11.51 20.83
CA ASP A 184 -13.88 11.36 22.26
C ASP A 184 -14.34 12.56 23.11
N PHE A 185 -14.60 13.69 22.45
CA PHE A 185 -15.08 14.94 23.05
C PHE A 185 -16.54 15.24 22.67
N GLY A 186 -17.27 14.29 22.10
CA GLY A 186 -18.65 14.45 21.64
C GLY A 186 -18.80 15.41 20.44
N ARG A 187 -17.78 15.47 19.56
CA ARG A 187 -17.74 16.32 18.37
C ARG A 187 -17.70 15.49 17.09
N SER A 188 -18.01 16.12 15.98
CA SER A 188 -17.98 15.50 14.65
C SER A 188 -16.57 15.53 14.04
N HIS A 189 -16.35 14.73 12.98
CA HIS A 189 -15.16 14.83 12.14
C HIS A 189 -14.98 16.24 11.56
N VAL A 190 -16.09 16.90 11.22
CA VAL A 190 -16.09 18.29 10.69
C VAL A 190 -15.54 19.27 11.73
N ASP A 191 -15.94 19.16 12.99
CA ASP A 191 -15.45 20.04 14.06
C ASP A 191 -13.93 19.90 14.22
N GLY A 192 -13.44 18.65 14.18
CA GLY A 192 -12.00 18.37 14.33
C GLY A 192 -11.17 18.81 13.13
N ALA A 193 -11.61 18.43 11.93
CA ALA A 193 -10.90 18.75 10.70
C ALA A 193 -10.86 20.26 10.43
N ASN A 194 -12.01 20.96 10.62
CA ASN A 194 -12.11 22.39 10.39
C ASN A 194 -11.31 23.21 11.42
N MET A 195 -11.15 22.72 12.66
CA MET A 195 -10.27 23.35 13.64
C MET A 195 -8.83 23.37 13.14
N LEU A 196 -8.30 22.24 12.67
CA LEU A 196 -6.93 22.14 12.15
C LEU A 196 -6.79 22.92 10.83
N ALA A 197 -7.79 22.83 9.96
CA ALA A 197 -7.83 23.56 8.70
C ALA A 197 -7.75 25.09 8.92
N ALA A 198 -8.48 25.60 9.91
CA ALA A 198 -8.43 27.01 10.29
C ALA A 198 -7.05 27.45 10.79
N ALA A 199 -6.32 26.58 11.52
CA ALA A 199 -4.96 26.87 11.98
C ALA A 199 -3.94 26.91 10.81
N LEU A 200 -4.12 26.07 9.77
CA LEU A 200 -3.23 26.01 8.62
C LEU A 200 -3.59 27.03 7.51
N ALA A 201 -4.83 27.48 7.43
CA ALA A 201 -5.32 28.35 6.34
C ALA A 201 -4.51 29.64 6.15
N PRO A 202 -4.06 30.37 7.21
CA PRO A 202 -3.22 31.57 7.05
C PRO A 202 -1.90 31.31 6.31
N HIS A 203 -1.43 30.06 6.30
CA HIS A 203 -0.16 29.64 5.73
C HIS A 203 -0.33 28.88 4.40
N GLY A 204 -1.56 28.59 3.97
CA GLY A 204 -1.86 27.82 2.75
C GLY A 204 -1.67 26.32 2.88
N GLY A 205 -1.64 25.79 4.12
CA GLY A 205 -1.55 24.35 4.37
C GLY A 205 -2.89 23.62 4.27
N ILE A 206 -2.81 22.31 4.04
CA ILE A 206 -3.97 21.42 3.91
C ILE A 206 -4.08 20.44 5.09
N VAL A 207 -5.28 19.94 5.31
CA VAL A 207 -5.54 18.81 6.22
C VAL A 207 -5.99 17.62 5.39
N MET A 208 -5.20 16.54 5.41
CA MET A 208 -5.58 15.23 4.88
C MET A 208 -6.26 14.44 6.01
N TRP A 209 -7.57 14.29 5.92
CA TRP A 209 -8.36 13.63 6.96
C TRP A 209 -8.75 12.23 6.49
N ARG A 210 -8.18 11.19 7.13
CA ARG A 210 -8.42 9.81 6.70
C ARG A 210 -9.85 9.36 7.03
N ALA A 211 -10.56 8.87 6.02
CA ALA A 211 -11.85 8.20 6.18
C ALA A 211 -11.66 6.71 6.53
N PHE A 212 -10.93 6.47 7.62
CA PHE A 212 -10.67 5.14 8.13
C PHE A 212 -11.15 5.06 9.58
N VAL A 213 -12.38 4.60 9.74
CA VAL A 213 -13.07 4.54 11.03
C VAL A 213 -13.45 3.10 11.36
N TYR A 214 -13.50 2.81 12.65
CA TYR A 214 -14.05 1.58 13.19
C TYR A 214 -15.30 1.90 14.01
N SER A 215 -16.45 1.99 13.34
CA SER A 215 -17.74 2.10 14.01
C SER A 215 -18.20 0.74 14.50
N SER A 216 -18.61 0.66 15.76
CA SER A 216 -19.22 -0.56 16.31
C SER A 216 -20.71 -0.70 15.95
N THR A 217 -21.29 0.29 15.28
CA THR A 217 -22.73 0.34 15.00
C THR A 217 -23.07 -0.24 13.62
N SER A 218 -22.13 -0.26 12.68
CA SER A 218 -22.36 -0.85 11.36
C SER A 218 -22.21 -2.36 11.40
N PRO A 219 -23.15 -3.13 10.83
CA PRO A 219 -23.06 -4.58 10.74
C PRO A 219 -22.06 -5.04 9.68
N ASP A 220 -21.67 -4.16 8.76
CA ASP A 220 -20.69 -4.44 7.71
C ASP A 220 -19.62 -3.34 7.65
N ARG A 221 -18.36 -3.75 7.84
CA ARG A 221 -17.22 -2.83 7.79
C ARG A 221 -17.10 -2.13 6.43
N ALA A 222 -17.52 -2.78 5.35
CA ALA A 222 -17.50 -2.20 4.00
C ALA A 222 -18.44 -0.98 3.86
N ASN A 223 -19.44 -0.83 4.73
CA ASN A 223 -20.37 0.30 4.71
C ASN A 223 -19.89 1.52 5.49
N GLN A 224 -18.97 1.32 6.44
CA GLN A 224 -18.67 2.28 7.50
C GLN A 224 -18.22 3.65 6.97
N ALA A 225 -17.36 3.68 5.95
CA ALA A 225 -16.85 4.94 5.42
C ALA A 225 -17.98 5.82 4.84
N VAL A 226 -18.93 5.23 4.12
CA VAL A 226 -20.09 5.96 3.57
C VAL A 226 -21.04 6.38 4.69
N GLU A 227 -21.35 5.49 5.62
CA GLU A 227 -22.23 5.79 6.75
C GLU A 227 -21.70 6.95 7.60
N GLU A 228 -20.38 7.02 7.79
CA GLU A 228 -19.73 8.02 8.63
C GLU A 228 -19.54 9.36 7.93
N PHE A 229 -19.23 9.38 6.61
CA PHE A 229 -18.80 10.59 5.93
C PHE A 229 -19.81 11.20 4.95
N LYS A 230 -20.70 10.42 4.34
CA LYS A 230 -21.65 10.93 3.33
C LYS A 230 -22.50 12.09 3.83
N HIS A 231 -23.02 12.01 5.05
CA HIS A 231 -23.88 13.04 5.64
C HIS A 231 -23.11 14.32 6.04
N LEU A 232 -21.77 14.28 6.03
CA LEU A 232 -20.87 15.40 6.32
C LEU A 232 -20.42 16.14 5.06
N ASP A 233 -20.84 15.66 3.87
CA ASP A 233 -20.40 16.23 2.60
C ASP A 233 -20.76 17.73 2.46
N GLY A 234 -19.77 18.54 2.10
CA GLY A 234 -19.88 19.99 1.97
C GLY A 234 -19.88 20.76 3.28
N LEU A 235 -19.56 20.12 4.42
CA LEU A 235 -19.40 20.78 5.72
C LEU A 235 -17.91 20.98 6.10
N PHE A 236 -17.00 20.31 5.43
CA PHE A 236 -15.56 20.48 5.61
C PHE A 236 -15.07 21.79 4.98
N ALA A 237 -14.05 22.40 5.57
CA ALA A 237 -13.41 23.58 5.01
C ALA A 237 -12.68 23.26 3.68
N ASP A 238 -12.48 24.28 2.83
CA ASP A 238 -11.93 24.12 1.47
C ASP A 238 -10.51 23.53 1.45
N ASN A 239 -9.75 23.69 2.52
CA ASN A 239 -8.41 23.10 2.66
C ASN A 239 -8.38 21.76 3.41
N VAL A 240 -9.52 21.10 3.58
CA VAL A 240 -9.64 19.71 4.05
C VAL A 240 -9.82 18.79 2.85
N ILE A 241 -9.02 17.74 2.77
CA ILE A 241 -9.14 16.69 1.75
C ILE A 241 -9.39 15.36 2.46
N ILE A 242 -10.49 14.68 2.14
CA ILE A 242 -10.81 13.38 2.73
C ILE A 242 -9.95 12.31 2.04
N GLN A 243 -9.06 11.67 2.79
CA GLN A 243 -8.16 10.62 2.30
C GLN A 243 -8.83 9.25 2.46
N ILE A 244 -9.07 8.58 1.33
CA ILE A 244 -9.91 7.38 1.24
C ILE A 244 -9.07 6.23 0.69
N LYS A 245 -9.00 5.10 1.41
CA LYS A 245 -8.37 3.87 0.91
C LYS A 245 -9.03 3.42 -0.40
N ASN A 246 -8.24 2.83 -1.29
CA ASN A 246 -8.74 2.34 -2.59
C ASN A 246 -9.88 1.32 -2.45
N GLY A 247 -9.83 0.45 -1.45
CA GLY A 247 -10.91 -0.47 -1.09
C GLY A 247 -11.65 -0.06 0.18
N PRO A 248 -12.87 -0.57 0.43
CA PRO A 248 -13.71 -0.14 1.56
C PRO A 248 -13.28 -0.69 2.92
N VAL A 249 -12.39 -1.70 2.96
CA VAL A 249 -11.96 -2.33 4.21
C VAL A 249 -10.49 -2.07 4.51
N ASP A 250 -9.58 -2.56 3.67
CA ASP A 250 -8.15 -2.40 3.86
C ASP A 250 -7.40 -2.59 2.52
N PHE A 251 -6.07 -2.51 2.51
CA PHE A 251 -5.23 -2.62 1.31
C PHE A 251 -4.98 -4.08 0.87
N GLN A 252 -6.01 -4.91 0.80
CA GLN A 252 -5.83 -6.32 0.48
C GLN A 252 -5.71 -6.58 -1.03
N ALA A 253 -5.38 -7.81 -1.38
CA ALA A 253 -5.01 -8.20 -2.74
C ALA A 253 -6.09 -7.87 -3.79
N ARG A 254 -7.37 -7.95 -3.42
CA ARG A 254 -8.51 -7.49 -4.22
C ARG A 254 -9.65 -7.02 -3.31
N GLU A 255 -10.06 -5.79 -3.52
CA GLU A 255 -11.29 -5.19 -3.00
C GLU A 255 -11.99 -4.45 -4.15
N PRO A 256 -13.31 -4.28 -4.13
CA PRO A 256 -13.95 -3.31 -5.01
C PRO A 256 -13.50 -1.89 -4.64
N VAL A 257 -13.70 -0.94 -5.53
CA VAL A 257 -13.43 0.48 -5.23
C VAL A 257 -14.28 0.92 -4.04
N ASN A 258 -13.68 1.70 -3.13
CA ASN A 258 -14.41 2.22 -1.96
C ASN A 258 -15.59 3.08 -2.42
N PRO A 259 -16.83 2.74 -2.01
CA PRO A 259 -18.02 3.48 -2.46
C PRO A 259 -18.05 4.94 -1.99
N LEU A 260 -17.27 5.33 -0.98
CA LEU A 260 -17.20 6.71 -0.52
C LEU A 260 -16.74 7.69 -1.62
N PHE A 261 -15.93 7.25 -2.58
CA PHE A 261 -15.52 8.07 -3.72
C PHE A 261 -16.70 8.61 -4.53
N PHE A 262 -17.82 7.88 -4.54
CA PHE A 262 -19.04 8.22 -5.25
C PHE A 262 -20.10 8.91 -4.36
N ASN A 263 -19.75 9.20 -3.10
CA ASN A 263 -20.68 9.73 -2.11
C ASN A 263 -20.22 11.05 -1.47
N LEU A 264 -19.20 11.69 -2.04
CA LEU A 264 -18.70 13.02 -1.66
C LEU A 264 -18.67 13.90 -2.92
N ASP A 265 -19.66 14.77 -3.06
CA ASP A 265 -19.82 15.62 -4.26
C ASP A 265 -19.27 17.05 -4.05
N ARG A 266 -19.17 17.50 -2.80
CA ARG A 266 -18.83 18.89 -2.43
C ARG A 266 -17.56 19.00 -1.61
N THR A 267 -17.10 17.92 -1.03
CA THR A 267 -15.89 17.86 -0.23
C THR A 267 -14.77 17.26 -1.06
N ALA A 268 -13.62 17.90 -1.09
CA ALA A 268 -12.44 17.37 -1.77
C ALA A 268 -12.07 16.01 -1.18
N SER A 269 -11.78 15.04 -2.04
CA SER A 269 -11.31 13.71 -1.63
C SER A 269 -10.12 13.26 -2.46
N MET A 270 -9.35 12.33 -1.90
CA MET A 270 -8.14 11.79 -2.53
C MET A 270 -8.02 10.29 -2.31
N PRO A 271 -7.56 9.51 -3.32
CA PRO A 271 -7.21 8.12 -3.12
C PRO A 271 -6.00 7.95 -2.19
N GLU A 272 -6.07 6.94 -1.33
CA GLU A 272 -4.94 6.38 -0.60
C GLU A 272 -4.66 4.97 -1.10
N LEU A 273 -3.52 4.79 -1.75
CA LEU A 273 -3.03 3.49 -2.21
C LEU A 273 -1.96 2.98 -1.26
N GLN A 274 -1.77 1.67 -1.15
CA GLN A 274 -0.64 1.13 -0.40
C GLN A 274 0.43 0.60 -1.38
N VAL A 275 1.56 1.28 -1.44
CA VAL A 275 2.75 0.85 -2.20
C VAL A 275 3.43 -0.31 -1.51
N THR A 276 3.44 -0.28 -0.18
CA THR A 276 3.90 -1.36 0.69
C THR A 276 2.97 -2.58 0.59
N GLN A 277 3.55 -3.77 0.57
CA GLN A 277 2.83 -5.02 0.32
C GLN A 277 2.38 -5.71 1.62
N GLU A 278 1.60 -5.04 2.48
CA GLU A 278 1.18 -5.58 3.78
C GLU A 278 0.44 -6.92 3.66
N TYR A 279 -0.49 -7.01 2.70
CA TYR A 279 -1.31 -8.19 2.46
C TYR A 279 -0.92 -8.96 1.18
N LEU A 280 0.22 -8.61 0.59
CA LEU A 280 0.70 -9.18 -0.67
C LEU A 280 2.10 -9.78 -0.51
N GLY A 281 2.30 -10.52 0.58
CA GLY A 281 3.52 -11.25 0.86
C GLY A 281 4.67 -10.42 1.45
N GLN A 282 4.40 -9.23 1.98
CA GLN A 282 5.32 -8.43 2.80
C GLN A 282 6.73 -8.31 2.20
N SER A 283 6.80 -8.00 0.91
CA SER A 283 8.04 -7.92 0.12
C SER A 283 8.87 -9.23 0.03
N MET A 284 8.34 -10.36 0.57
CA MET A 284 8.88 -11.69 0.29
C MET A 284 8.37 -12.23 -1.04
N HIS A 285 7.15 -11.85 -1.43
CA HIS A 285 6.53 -12.31 -2.66
C HIS A 285 6.64 -11.26 -3.76
N LEU A 286 6.84 -11.73 -4.99
CA LEU A 286 6.69 -10.89 -6.17
C LEU A 286 5.21 -10.56 -6.36
N ALA A 287 4.87 -9.27 -6.26
CA ALA A 287 3.54 -8.74 -6.53
C ALA A 287 3.67 -7.32 -7.12
N TYR A 288 3.47 -7.21 -8.43
CA TYR A 288 3.43 -5.91 -9.11
C TYR A 288 2.00 -5.35 -9.06
N LEU A 289 1.85 -4.20 -8.42
CA LEU A 289 0.55 -3.61 -8.09
C LEU A 289 -0.03 -2.75 -9.22
N GLY A 290 0.74 -2.45 -10.27
CA GLY A 290 0.27 -1.67 -11.41
C GLY A 290 -1.09 -2.13 -11.95
N PRO A 291 -1.33 -3.43 -12.23
CA PRO A 291 -2.63 -3.92 -12.69
C PRO A 291 -3.78 -3.66 -11.72
N MET A 292 -3.54 -3.76 -10.40
CA MET A 292 -4.55 -3.46 -9.38
C MET A 292 -4.96 -1.98 -9.39
N TRP A 293 -3.99 -1.09 -9.55
CA TRP A 293 -4.24 0.35 -9.58
C TRP A 293 -4.84 0.80 -10.91
N GLU A 294 -4.49 0.16 -12.03
CA GLU A 294 -5.15 0.38 -13.32
C GLU A 294 -6.65 0.01 -13.26
N GLU A 295 -7.00 -1.13 -12.64
CA GLU A 295 -8.40 -1.50 -12.36
C GLU A 295 -9.11 -0.43 -11.50
N PHE A 296 -8.44 0.05 -10.46
CA PHE A 296 -8.97 1.06 -9.55
C PHE A 296 -9.24 2.39 -10.27
N PHE A 297 -8.24 2.95 -10.95
CA PHE A 297 -8.39 4.21 -11.68
C PHE A 297 -9.39 4.09 -12.83
N GLY A 298 -9.38 2.98 -13.56
CA GLY A 298 -10.35 2.70 -14.61
C GLY A 298 -11.79 2.73 -14.08
N THR A 299 -12.01 2.17 -12.88
CA THR A 299 -13.34 2.21 -12.25
C THR A 299 -13.74 3.63 -11.85
N LEU A 300 -12.85 4.41 -11.25
CA LEU A 300 -13.14 5.80 -10.89
C LEU A 300 -13.45 6.67 -12.11
N LEU A 301 -12.56 6.67 -13.10
CA LEU A 301 -12.68 7.51 -14.30
C LEU A 301 -13.92 7.16 -15.13
N ASN A 302 -14.22 5.87 -15.28
CA ASN A 302 -15.40 5.42 -16.03
C ASN A 302 -16.74 5.72 -15.32
N ASN A 303 -16.72 6.09 -14.04
CA ASN A 303 -17.92 6.41 -13.26
C ASN A 303 -17.93 7.87 -12.77
N GLY A 304 -17.19 8.77 -13.43
CA GLY A 304 -17.27 10.21 -13.23
C GLY A 304 -16.58 10.74 -11.97
N CYS A 305 -15.57 10.01 -11.46
CA CYS A 305 -14.73 10.47 -10.35
C CYS A 305 -13.36 10.94 -10.87
N ASP A 306 -13.37 11.95 -11.74
CA ASP A 306 -12.19 12.52 -12.41
C ASP A 306 -11.76 13.89 -11.84
N ASP A 307 -12.40 14.34 -10.75
CA ASP A 307 -12.21 15.65 -10.12
C ASP A 307 -11.25 15.67 -8.93
N LYS A 308 -10.51 14.59 -8.69
CA LYS A 308 -9.60 14.47 -7.54
C LYS A 308 -8.33 15.32 -7.76
N ILE A 309 -8.00 16.14 -6.76
CA ILE A 309 -6.84 17.04 -6.82
C ILE A 309 -5.58 16.45 -6.21
N ALA A 310 -5.71 15.38 -5.46
CA ALA A 310 -4.63 14.79 -4.67
C ALA A 310 -4.66 13.26 -4.72
N ILE A 311 -3.51 12.65 -4.45
CA ILE A 311 -3.33 11.21 -4.26
C ILE A 311 -2.25 10.95 -3.20
N ALA A 312 -2.45 9.94 -2.35
CA ALA A 312 -1.48 9.49 -1.38
C ALA A 312 -1.08 8.02 -1.60
N GLY A 313 0.19 7.71 -1.33
CA GLY A 313 0.71 6.34 -1.37
C GLY A 313 1.43 5.98 -0.07
N VAL A 314 0.98 4.95 0.63
CA VAL A 314 1.67 4.41 1.81
C VAL A 314 2.91 3.66 1.35
N ALA A 315 4.10 4.24 1.57
CA ALA A 315 5.38 3.73 1.09
C ALA A 315 6.37 3.58 2.25
N ASN A 316 6.18 2.53 3.06
CA ASN A 316 6.96 2.25 4.26
C ASN A 316 8.35 1.72 3.88
N THR A 317 9.18 2.60 3.34
CA THR A 317 10.55 2.33 2.92
C THR A 317 11.48 2.23 4.14
N GLY A 318 12.60 1.52 3.97
CA GLY A 318 13.60 1.34 5.02
C GLY A 318 15.03 1.45 4.50
N GLN A 319 15.99 1.18 5.36
CA GLN A 319 17.42 1.36 5.07
C GLN A 319 18.04 0.26 4.21
N GLU A 320 17.30 -0.81 3.92
CA GLU A 320 17.78 -1.91 3.07
C GLU A 320 18.05 -1.40 1.64
N SER A 321 18.96 -2.06 0.93
CA SER A 321 19.50 -1.58 -0.36
C SER A 321 18.48 -1.34 -1.46
N THR A 322 17.34 -2.05 -1.43
CA THR A 322 16.23 -1.84 -2.35
C THR A 322 15.21 -0.82 -1.86
N TRP A 323 15.30 -0.40 -0.60
CA TRP A 323 14.37 0.46 0.14
C TRP A 323 12.95 -0.11 0.31
N CYS A 324 12.66 -1.21 -0.35
CA CYS A 324 11.35 -1.83 -0.42
C CYS A 324 11.36 -3.32 -0.02
N GLY A 325 12.49 -3.86 0.40
CA GLY A 325 12.65 -5.27 0.79
C GLY A 325 12.76 -6.27 -0.37
N HIS A 326 12.26 -5.94 -1.56
CA HIS A 326 12.35 -6.75 -2.76
C HIS A 326 12.59 -5.85 -3.97
N ILE A 327 13.43 -6.27 -4.94
CA ILE A 327 13.69 -5.45 -6.12
C ILE A 327 12.41 -5.12 -6.90
N PHE A 328 11.50 -6.08 -7.07
CA PHE A 328 10.23 -5.83 -7.77
C PHE A 328 9.23 -5.00 -6.96
N SER A 329 9.41 -4.87 -5.63
CA SER A 329 8.62 -3.93 -4.83
C SER A 329 8.96 -2.48 -5.16
N GLN A 330 10.17 -2.19 -5.67
CA GLN A 330 10.50 -0.88 -6.24
C GLN A 330 9.64 -0.53 -7.46
N ALA A 331 9.23 -1.52 -8.25
CA ALA A 331 8.34 -1.29 -9.40
C ALA A 331 6.99 -0.73 -8.94
N ASN A 332 6.52 -1.08 -7.74
CA ASN A 332 5.30 -0.53 -7.16
C ASN A 332 5.46 0.95 -6.81
N TRP A 333 6.60 1.33 -6.22
CA TRP A 333 6.91 2.72 -5.96
C TRP A 333 6.98 3.53 -7.26
N TYR A 334 7.72 3.02 -8.27
CA TYR A 334 7.80 3.62 -9.59
C TYR A 334 6.41 3.78 -10.23
N ALA A 335 5.59 2.72 -10.20
CA ALA A 335 4.24 2.72 -10.76
C ALA A 335 3.31 3.72 -10.06
N PHE A 336 3.40 3.83 -8.72
CA PHE A 336 2.63 4.83 -8.00
C PHE A 336 2.93 6.24 -8.50
N GLY A 337 4.20 6.62 -8.62
CA GLY A 337 4.58 7.95 -9.11
C GLY A 337 4.09 8.21 -10.54
N ARG A 338 4.22 7.22 -11.44
CA ARG A 338 3.76 7.34 -12.82
C ARG A 338 2.24 7.49 -12.93
N LEU A 339 1.46 6.71 -12.16
CA LEU A 339 0.00 6.80 -12.13
C LEU A 339 -0.50 8.05 -11.39
N ALA A 340 0.24 8.52 -10.39
CA ALA A 340 -0.05 9.79 -9.74
C ALA A 340 0.18 10.99 -10.69
N TRP A 341 1.09 10.84 -11.66
CA TRP A 341 1.29 11.84 -12.71
C TRP A 341 0.23 11.75 -13.81
N ASP A 342 -0.05 10.52 -14.28
CA ASP A 342 -1.02 10.24 -15.33
C ASP A 342 -1.73 8.90 -15.07
N PRO A 343 -2.96 8.92 -14.52
CA PRO A 343 -3.72 7.71 -14.19
C PRO A 343 -4.25 6.95 -15.41
N THR A 344 -4.02 7.47 -16.63
CA THR A 344 -4.43 6.80 -17.87
C THR A 344 -3.34 5.89 -18.45
N LEU A 345 -2.13 5.91 -17.87
CA LEU A 345 -1.05 4.99 -18.25
C LEU A 345 -1.44 3.54 -17.95
N THR A 346 -1.05 2.64 -18.85
CA THR A 346 -1.24 1.22 -18.58
C THR A 346 -0.12 0.67 -17.69
N SER A 347 -0.47 -0.28 -16.85
CA SER A 347 0.49 -0.98 -15.99
C SER A 347 1.59 -1.69 -16.80
N GLU A 348 1.28 -2.14 -18.03
CA GLU A 348 2.25 -2.74 -18.94
C GLU A 348 3.29 -1.72 -19.43
N GLN A 349 2.86 -0.50 -19.80
CA GLN A 349 3.78 0.58 -20.19
C GLN A 349 4.73 0.93 -19.03
N ILE A 350 4.20 1.06 -17.84
CA ILE A 350 4.98 1.40 -16.63
C ILE A 350 5.98 0.28 -16.29
N ALA A 351 5.56 -0.98 -16.39
CA ALA A 351 6.46 -2.13 -16.18
C ALA A 351 7.61 -2.15 -17.19
N ASP A 352 7.32 -1.86 -18.46
CA ASP A 352 8.32 -1.77 -19.51
C ASP A 352 9.35 -0.67 -19.23
N GLU A 353 8.90 0.54 -18.85
CA GLU A 353 9.75 1.65 -18.45
C GLU A 353 10.67 1.25 -17.28
N TRP A 354 10.07 0.72 -16.19
CA TRP A 354 10.81 0.35 -15.00
C TRP A 354 11.88 -0.73 -15.27
N ILE A 355 11.57 -1.76 -16.07
CA ILE A 355 12.53 -2.80 -16.45
C ILE A 355 13.73 -2.19 -17.18
N HIS A 356 13.48 -1.27 -18.13
CA HIS A 356 14.54 -0.63 -18.89
C HIS A 356 15.41 0.31 -18.05
N TYR A 357 14.86 0.97 -17.05
CA TYR A 357 15.62 1.82 -16.12
C TYR A 357 16.39 1.00 -15.06
N THR A 358 15.83 -0.12 -14.63
CA THR A 358 16.39 -0.91 -13.53
C THR A 358 17.48 -1.88 -14.01
N PHE A 359 17.26 -2.54 -15.16
CA PHE A 359 18.18 -3.58 -15.63
C PHE A 359 18.99 -3.09 -16.84
N ARG A 360 20.31 -3.29 -16.78
CA ARG A 360 21.20 -2.91 -17.89
C ARG A 360 21.30 -4.03 -18.91
N LYS A 361 21.01 -3.68 -20.17
CA LYS A 361 21.30 -4.58 -21.28
C LYS A 361 22.81 -4.90 -21.34
N PRO A 362 23.21 -6.18 -21.31
CA PRO A 362 24.62 -6.54 -21.47
C PRO A 362 25.22 -5.97 -22.76
N ALA A 363 26.45 -5.45 -22.70
CA ALA A 363 27.10 -4.74 -23.80
C ALA A 363 27.13 -5.52 -25.12
N LEU A 364 27.38 -6.84 -25.05
CA LEU A 364 27.43 -7.72 -26.22
C LEU A 364 26.06 -8.31 -26.63
N CYS A 365 24.98 -7.91 -25.98
CA CYS A 365 23.63 -8.36 -26.31
C CYS A 365 22.97 -7.39 -27.29
N SER A 366 22.43 -7.90 -28.41
CA SER A 366 21.64 -7.08 -29.31
C SER A 366 20.32 -6.63 -28.63
N LYS A 367 19.77 -5.46 -29.04
CA LYS A 367 18.50 -4.96 -28.51
C LYS A 367 17.38 -5.99 -28.69
N SER A 368 17.22 -6.55 -29.89
CA SER A 368 16.18 -7.54 -30.18
C SER A 368 16.29 -8.80 -29.31
N ARG A 369 17.53 -9.27 -29.00
CA ARG A 369 17.72 -10.42 -28.11
C ARG A 369 17.41 -10.06 -26.67
N TRP A 370 17.77 -8.86 -26.22
CA TRP A 370 17.46 -8.33 -24.91
C TRP A 370 15.94 -8.27 -24.70
N GLU A 371 15.22 -7.62 -25.60
CA GLU A 371 13.77 -7.53 -25.56
C GLU A 371 13.12 -8.92 -25.47
N LYS A 372 13.42 -9.80 -26.41
CA LYS A 372 12.79 -11.12 -26.50
C LYS A 372 13.14 -12.07 -25.35
N LYS A 373 14.36 -11.98 -24.79
CA LYS A 373 14.90 -12.98 -23.88
C LYS A 373 15.00 -12.51 -22.42
N PHE A 374 14.75 -11.25 -22.16
CA PHE A 374 14.76 -10.67 -20.82
C PHE A 374 13.53 -9.79 -20.59
N VAL A 375 13.37 -8.67 -21.32
CA VAL A 375 12.32 -7.69 -21.02
C VAL A 375 10.93 -8.32 -21.10
N THR A 376 10.59 -8.97 -22.20
CA THR A 376 9.26 -9.58 -22.39
C THR A 376 8.93 -10.62 -21.32
N PRO A 377 9.78 -11.65 -21.06
CA PRO A 377 9.47 -12.64 -20.01
C PRO A 377 9.37 -12.05 -18.60
N VAL A 378 10.23 -11.07 -18.25
CA VAL A 378 10.18 -10.41 -16.93
C VAL A 378 8.92 -9.56 -16.82
N LYS A 379 8.53 -8.84 -17.87
CA LYS A 379 7.30 -8.06 -17.91
C LYS A 379 6.06 -8.96 -17.75
N GLU A 380 5.97 -10.07 -18.48
CA GLU A 380 4.88 -11.04 -18.35
C GLU A 380 4.79 -11.61 -16.92
N MET A 381 5.94 -11.93 -16.30
CA MET A 381 6.02 -12.35 -14.91
C MET A 381 5.49 -11.26 -13.95
N MET A 382 5.89 -10.01 -14.13
CA MET A 382 5.39 -8.89 -13.33
C MET A 382 3.88 -8.72 -13.50
N MET A 383 3.39 -8.64 -14.74
CA MET A 383 1.98 -8.36 -15.04
C MET A 383 1.02 -9.39 -14.46
N SER A 384 1.42 -10.66 -14.39
CA SER A 384 0.60 -11.74 -13.81
C SER A 384 0.75 -11.89 -12.30
N SER A 385 1.73 -11.22 -11.66
CA SER A 385 2.14 -11.54 -10.29
C SER A 385 1.10 -11.15 -9.23
N ARG A 386 0.40 -10.03 -9.40
CA ARG A 386 -0.69 -9.65 -8.48
C ARG A 386 -1.82 -10.68 -8.52
N GLU A 387 -2.23 -11.12 -9.72
CA GLU A 387 -3.29 -12.13 -9.86
C GLU A 387 -2.85 -13.49 -9.30
N ALA A 388 -1.59 -13.87 -9.44
CA ALA A 388 -1.06 -15.06 -8.80
C ALA A 388 -1.22 -15.00 -7.26
N VAL A 389 -0.90 -13.84 -6.64
CA VAL A 389 -1.10 -13.65 -5.19
C VAL A 389 -2.58 -13.77 -4.83
N VAL A 390 -3.49 -13.14 -5.58
CA VAL A 390 -4.94 -13.29 -5.36
C VAL A 390 -5.35 -14.77 -5.42
N ASN A 391 -4.90 -15.49 -6.44
CA ASN A 391 -5.28 -16.87 -6.67
C ASN A 391 -4.85 -17.80 -5.53
N TYR A 392 -3.62 -17.67 -5.03
CA TYR A 392 -3.18 -18.55 -3.94
C TYR A 392 -3.52 -18.05 -2.53
N THR A 393 -4.08 -16.82 -2.37
CA THR A 393 -4.49 -16.31 -1.06
C THR A 393 -6.00 -16.17 -0.92
N MET A 394 -6.62 -15.29 -1.72
CA MET A 394 -8.02 -14.86 -1.57
C MET A 394 -8.73 -14.78 -2.93
N PRO A 395 -8.89 -15.89 -3.64
CA PRO A 395 -9.57 -15.92 -4.94
C PRO A 395 -11.05 -15.55 -4.82
N LEU A 396 -11.66 -15.17 -5.95
CA LEU A 396 -13.10 -15.01 -6.15
C LEU A 396 -13.78 -13.99 -5.22
N GLY A 397 -13.01 -13.05 -4.65
CA GLY A 397 -13.54 -12.06 -3.72
C GLY A 397 -13.53 -12.50 -2.25
N PHE A 398 -12.88 -13.60 -1.92
CA PHE A 398 -12.49 -13.84 -0.53
C PHE A 398 -11.71 -12.65 0.03
N HIS A 399 -11.86 -12.42 1.32
CA HIS A 399 -11.24 -11.32 1.99
C HIS A 399 -10.75 -11.70 3.39
N HIS A 400 -9.64 -11.11 3.82
CA HIS A 400 -9.11 -11.17 5.17
C HIS A 400 -8.81 -12.58 5.69
N LEU A 401 -8.41 -13.52 4.81
CA LEU A 401 -8.08 -14.90 5.19
C LEU A 401 -6.72 -15.04 5.89
N PHE A 402 -6.10 -13.94 6.26
CA PHE A 402 -4.81 -13.88 6.92
C PHE A 402 -4.87 -14.26 8.41
N ASN A 403 -3.73 -14.70 8.92
CA ASN A 403 -3.47 -14.69 10.35
C ASN A 403 -3.15 -13.28 10.87
N GLY A 404 -2.86 -13.15 12.17
CA GLY A 404 -2.62 -11.85 12.81
C GLY A 404 -1.37 -11.10 12.33
N SER A 405 -0.44 -11.76 11.60
CA SER A 405 0.74 -11.10 11.02
C SER A 405 0.48 -10.50 9.63
N HIS A 406 -0.67 -10.77 9.02
CA HIS A 406 -1.03 -10.40 7.65
C HIS A 406 -0.16 -11.05 6.55
N TYR A 407 0.58 -12.10 6.89
CA TYR A 407 1.44 -12.83 5.95
C TYR A 407 0.90 -14.21 5.57
N GLY A 408 0.75 -15.07 6.54
CA GLY A 408 0.29 -16.46 6.32
C GLY A 408 -1.23 -16.64 6.41
N PRO A 409 -1.74 -17.82 6.01
CA PRO A 409 -3.16 -18.13 6.08
C PRO A 409 -3.65 -18.33 7.51
N GLY A 410 -4.88 -17.91 7.77
CA GLY A 410 -5.53 -18.07 9.06
C GLY A 410 -7.06 -18.06 8.96
N PRO A 411 -7.71 -18.76 7.99
CA PRO A 411 -9.17 -18.68 7.78
C PRO A 411 -9.98 -19.09 9.01
N TRP A 412 -9.38 -19.79 9.97
CA TRP A 412 -9.99 -20.23 11.24
C TRP A 412 -9.82 -19.24 12.40
N GLN A 413 -9.04 -18.17 12.21
CA GLN A 413 -8.66 -17.30 13.32
C GLN A 413 -9.85 -16.47 13.83
N ARG A 414 -9.82 -16.22 15.14
CA ARG A 414 -10.79 -15.38 15.83
C ARG A 414 -10.08 -14.19 16.44
N SER A 415 -10.65 -13.02 16.31
CA SER A 415 -10.19 -11.81 16.95
C SER A 415 -11.16 -11.37 18.05
N ILE A 416 -10.68 -10.50 18.97
CA ILE A 416 -11.51 -9.84 20.00
C ILE A 416 -12.63 -9.02 19.32
N ARG A 417 -12.31 -8.37 18.20
CA ARG A 417 -13.31 -7.72 17.37
C ARG A 417 -13.75 -8.68 16.25
N PRO A 418 -15.06 -8.90 16.10
CA PRO A 418 -15.56 -9.80 15.03
C PRO A 418 -15.08 -9.38 13.64
N ASP A 419 -15.08 -8.09 13.32
CA ASP A 419 -14.68 -7.50 12.04
C ASP A 419 -13.16 -7.51 11.78
N TRP A 420 -12.37 -8.07 12.71
CA TRP A 420 -10.95 -8.40 12.51
C TRP A 420 -10.73 -9.90 12.31
N SER A 421 -11.80 -10.67 12.29
CA SER A 421 -11.75 -12.13 12.16
C SER A 421 -12.02 -12.56 10.72
N PRO A 422 -11.20 -13.44 10.12
CA PRO A 422 -11.52 -14.06 8.82
C PRO A 422 -12.93 -14.64 8.74
N LEU A 423 -13.42 -15.23 9.84
CA LEU A 423 -14.77 -15.83 9.91
C LEU A 423 -15.88 -14.82 9.61
N TYR A 424 -15.66 -13.55 9.96
CA TYR A 424 -16.60 -12.46 9.69
C TYR A 424 -16.75 -12.22 8.18
N TYR A 425 -15.67 -12.35 7.42
CA TYR A 425 -15.64 -12.05 5.99
C TYR A 425 -16.08 -13.23 5.13
N HIS A 426 -15.55 -14.44 5.37
CA HIS A 426 -15.87 -15.59 4.50
C HIS A 426 -17.22 -16.23 4.80
N LYS A 427 -17.79 -16.06 6.01
CA LYS A 427 -19.10 -16.59 6.39
C LYS A 427 -19.33 -18.09 6.06
N ALA A 428 -18.26 -18.89 5.93
CA ALA A 428 -18.37 -20.28 5.52
C ALA A 428 -19.20 -21.12 6.51
N GLY A 429 -20.21 -21.79 5.98
CA GLY A 429 -21.12 -22.70 6.66
C GLY A 429 -21.46 -23.88 5.76
N GLU A 430 -22.30 -24.81 6.25
CA GLU A 430 -22.78 -25.92 5.42
C GLU A 430 -23.68 -25.43 4.28
N ASP A 431 -24.31 -24.27 4.44
CA ASP A 431 -25.19 -23.60 3.48
C ASP A 431 -24.44 -22.87 2.36
N GLY A 432 -23.15 -22.57 2.54
CA GLY A 432 -22.39 -21.87 1.53
C GLY A 432 -21.22 -21.03 2.07
N VAL A 433 -20.78 -20.07 1.27
CA VAL A 433 -19.60 -19.22 1.51
C VAL A 433 -19.76 -17.84 0.88
N GLY A 434 -19.04 -16.85 1.40
CA GLY A 434 -19.07 -15.48 0.93
C GLY A 434 -19.97 -14.58 1.79
N PHE A 435 -19.86 -13.27 1.61
CA PHE A 435 -20.62 -12.29 2.39
C PHE A 435 -21.76 -11.71 1.54
N ASP A 436 -23.00 -11.91 1.98
CA ASP A 436 -24.14 -11.25 1.33
C ASP A 436 -24.13 -9.75 1.64
N ARG A 437 -23.82 -8.95 0.63
CA ARG A 437 -23.78 -7.49 0.67
C ARG A 437 -24.81 -6.83 -0.22
N THR A 438 -25.78 -7.62 -0.72
CA THR A 438 -26.87 -7.12 -1.54
C THR A 438 -27.83 -6.23 -0.75
N VAL A 439 -28.57 -5.37 -1.43
CA VAL A 439 -29.65 -4.57 -0.85
C VAL A 439 -30.83 -5.46 -0.50
N ALA A 440 -31.07 -6.49 -1.32
CA ALA A 440 -32.24 -7.35 -1.20
C ALA A 440 -32.23 -8.20 0.07
N THR A 441 -31.09 -8.80 0.45
CA THR A 441 -31.01 -9.80 1.52
C THR A 441 -29.81 -9.62 2.46
N GLY A 442 -28.85 -8.80 2.08
CA GLY A 442 -27.57 -8.65 2.77
C GLY A 442 -27.42 -7.36 3.55
N SER A 443 -26.17 -6.88 3.64
CA SER A 443 -25.82 -5.65 4.37
C SER A 443 -26.16 -4.36 3.62
N GLY A 444 -26.53 -4.43 2.34
CA GLY A 444 -26.90 -3.27 1.52
C GLY A 444 -25.71 -2.49 0.93
N ASN A 445 -24.48 -3.02 1.01
CA ASN A 445 -23.30 -2.34 0.50
C ASN A 445 -23.39 -2.03 -1.00
N THR A 446 -23.98 -2.93 -1.82
CA THR A 446 -24.18 -2.71 -3.25
C THR A 446 -24.94 -1.42 -3.55
N GLY A 447 -25.89 -1.02 -2.67
CA GLY A 447 -26.65 0.22 -2.78
C GLY A 447 -25.85 1.51 -2.48
N GLN A 448 -24.61 1.40 -2.05
CA GLN A 448 -23.73 2.55 -1.85
C GLN A 448 -22.98 2.95 -3.14
N TYR A 449 -23.07 2.14 -4.19
CA TYR A 449 -22.46 2.41 -5.49
C TYR A 449 -23.41 3.15 -6.43
N PRO A 450 -22.90 3.95 -7.39
CA PRO A 450 -23.72 4.52 -8.44
C PRO A 450 -24.12 3.47 -9.48
N GLU A 451 -25.17 3.76 -10.28
CA GLU A 451 -25.42 2.97 -11.48
C GLU A 451 -24.35 3.26 -12.55
N PRO A 452 -23.89 2.25 -13.33
CA PRO A 452 -24.43 0.87 -13.38
C PRO A 452 -23.77 -0.11 -12.39
N LEU A 453 -22.82 0.33 -11.54
CA LEU A 453 -22.07 -0.54 -10.62
C LEU A 453 -23.00 -1.20 -9.59
N ALA A 454 -23.96 -0.44 -9.03
CA ALA A 454 -24.92 -0.97 -8.06
C ALA A 454 -25.68 -2.18 -8.62
N SER A 455 -26.30 -2.04 -9.79
CA SER A 455 -27.00 -3.14 -10.46
C SER A 455 -26.10 -4.30 -10.82
N MET A 456 -24.86 -4.02 -11.23
CA MET A 456 -23.88 -5.04 -11.60
C MET A 456 -23.48 -5.90 -10.39
N TYR A 457 -23.24 -5.29 -9.23
CA TYR A 457 -22.86 -6.00 -8.01
C TYR A 457 -24.05 -6.67 -7.30
N GLU A 458 -25.25 -6.07 -7.40
CA GLU A 458 -26.47 -6.61 -6.79
C GLU A 458 -26.90 -7.94 -7.38
N ASN A 459 -26.74 -8.11 -8.68
CA ASN A 459 -27.18 -9.32 -9.37
C ASN A 459 -26.01 -10.31 -9.55
N ILE A 460 -26.13 -11.50 -8.99
CA ILE A 460 -25.12 -12.54 -9.04
C ILE A 460 -24.69 -12.91 -10.48
N GLU A 461 -25.61 -12.85 -11.46
CA GLU A 461 -25.31 -13.17 -12.86
C GLU A 461 -24.44 -12.12 -13.55
N THR A 462 -24.49 -10.85 -13.09
CA THR A 462 -23.71 -9.76 -13.64
C THR A 462 -22.50 -9.41 -12.78
N CYS A 463 -22.47 -9.86 -11.53
CA CYS A 463 -21.34 -9.65 -10.63
C CYS A 463 -20.06 -10.22 -11.24
N PRO A 464 -18.95 -9.47 -11.23
CA PRO A 464 -17.65 -10.01 -11.63
C PRO A 464 -17.28 -11.23 -10.79
N GLU A 465 -16.91 -12.35 -11.43
CA GLU A 465 -16.61 -13.60 -10.72
C GLU A 465 -15.47 -13.42 -9.69
N ASN A 466 -14.51 -12.56 -9.97
CA ASN A 466 -13.43 -12.22 -9.05
C ASN A 466 -13.85 -11.40 -7.81
N LEU A 467 -15.13 -11.01 -7.71
CA LEU A 467 -15.75 -10.34 -6.55
C LEU A 467 -17.02 -11.06 -6.07
N ILE A 468 -17.31 -12.24 -6.59
CA ILE A 468 -18.58 -12.92 -6.30
C ILE A 468 -18.75 -13.22 -4.81
N LEU A 469 -17.70 -13.69 -4.13
CA LEU A 469 -17.73 -13.99 -2.68
C LEU A 469 -17.61 -12.73 -1.80
N TRP A 470 -17.23 -11.60 -2.40
CA TRP A 470 -17.30 -10.32 -1.72
C TRP A 470 -18.74 -9.82 -1.57
N PHE A 471 -19.55 -9.96 -2.63
CA PHE A 471 -20.91 -9.40 -2.66
C PHE A 471 -22.02 -10.42 -2.35
N HIS A 472 -21.76 -11.72 -2.53
CA HIS A 472 -22.79 -12.77 -2.42
C HIS A 472 -22.35 -13.90 -1.49
N HIS A 473 -23.33 -14.41 -0.72
CA HIS A 473 -23.22 -15.70 -0.03
C HIS A 473 -23.88 -16.76 -0.89
N ILE A 474 -23.10 -17.76 -1.32
CA ILE A 474 -23.55 -18.74 -2.32
C ILE A 474 -23.32 -20.19 -1.87
N PRO A 475 -24.21 -21.14 -2.24
CA PRO A 475 -24.04 -22.55 -1.95
C PRO A 475 -22.77 -23.12 -2.59
N TRP A 476 -22.18 -24.13 -1.96
CA TRP A 476 -20.93 -24.75 -2.43
C TRP A 476 -21.04 -25.42 -3.82
N ASP A 477 -22.22 -25.79 -4.24
CA ASP A 477 -22.53 -26.42 -5.55
C ASP A 477 -23.04 -25.42 -6.60
N TYR A 478 -23.05 -24.10 -6.27
CA TYR A 478 -23.40 -23.04 -7.21
C TYR A 478 -22.53 -23.14 -8.48
N LYS A 479 -23.19 -23.12 -9.65
CA LYS A 479 -22.50 -23.26 -10.94
C LYS A 479 -21.99 -21.92 -11.45
N MET A 480 -20.67 -21.84 -11.59
CA MET A 480 -19.96 -20.71 -12.20
C MET A 480 -20.15 -20.73 -13.73
N LYS A 481 -19.80 -19.61 -14.39
CA LYS A 481 -19.96 -19.46 -15.87
C LYS A 481 -19.17 -20.49 -16.67
N ASN A 482 -18.06 -20.99 -16.13
CA ASN A 482 -17.25 -22.06 -16.74
C ASN A 482 -17.85 -23.46 -16.56
N GLY A 483 -18.92 -23.59 -15.78
CA GLY A 483 -19.61 -24.86 -15.50
C GLY A 483 -19.13 -25.61 -14.26
N ASN A 484 -18.04 -25.18 -13.63
CA ASN A 484 -17.58 -25.71 -12.35
C ASN A 484 -18.53 -25.30 -11.22
N THR A 485 -18.50 -26.01 -10.11
CA THR A 485 -19.05 -25.48 -8.85
C THR A 485 -18.12 -24.41 -8.28
N ILE A 486 -18.65 -23.53 -7.40
CA ILE A 486 -17.79 -22.56 -6.69
C ILE A 486 -16.68 -23.27 -5.90
N TRP A 487 -16.96 -24.46 -5.36
CA TRP A 487 -15.94 -25.27 -4.68
C TRP A 487 -14.81 -25.70 -5.63
N GLU A 488 -15.16 -26.22 -6.81
CA GLU A 488 -14.18 -26.59 -7.83
C GLU A 488 -13.35 -25.39 -8.28
N ASP A 489 -13.98 -24.23 -8.46
CA ASP A 489 -13.27 -22.99 -8.84
C ASP A 489 -12.35 -22.48 -7.73
N ILE A 490 -12.76 -22.54 -6.47
CA ILE A 490 -11.87 -22.22 -5.34
C ILE A 490 -10.62 -23.11 -5.40
N CYS A 491 -10.79 -24.44 -5.54
CA CYS A 491 -9.66 -25.35 -5.65
C CYS A 491 -8.78 -25.08 -6.88
N GLN A 492 -9.39 -24.75 -8.02
CA GLN A 492 -8.69 -24.44 -9.26
C GLN A 492 -7.84 -23.17 -9.11
N HIS A 493 -8.38 -22.09 -8.54
CA HIS A 493 -7.63 -20.85 -8.33
C HIS A 493 -6.40 -21.03 -7.44
N TYR A 494 -6.53 -21.78 -6.33
CA TYR A 494 -5.39 -22.10 -5.48
C TYR A 494 -4.32 -22.92 -6.25
N ASN A 495 -4.74 -23.86 -7.09
CA ASN A 495 -3.82 -24.61 -7.95
C ASN A 495 -3.13 -23.72 -8.97
N ASP A 496 -3.87 -22.86 -9.66
CA ASP A 496 -3.36 -21.96 -10.70
C ASP A 496 -2.36 -20.95 -10.12
N GLY A 497 -2.61 -20.47 -8.91
CA GLY A 497 -1.67 -19.60 -8.19
C GLY A 497 -0.32 -20.29 -7.96
N ILE A 498 -0.31 -21.56 -7.53
CA ILE A 498 0.92 -22.34 -7.34
C ILE A 498 1.65 -22.54 -8.67
N GLU A 499 0.94 -23.02 -9.71
CA GLU A 499 1.54 -23.30 -11.03
C GLU A 499 2.09 -22.02 -11.66
N THR A 500 1.42 -20.89 -11.47
CA THR A 500 1.90 -19.58 -11.94
C THR A 500 3.24 -19.21 -11.28
N VAL A 501 3.34 -19.37 -9.96
CA VAL A 501 4.61 -19.08 -9.25
C VAL A 501 5.73 -20.05 -9.64
N ARG A 502 5.42 -21.34 -9.91
CA ARG A 502 6.37 -22.27 -10.48
C ARG A 502 6.89 -21.81 -11.85
N GLY A 503 6.00 -21.28 -12.69
CA GLY A 503 6.39 -20.65 -13.97
C GLY A 503 7.34 -19.46 -13.79
N TYR A 504 7.24 -18.72 -12.69
CA TYR A 504 8.19 -17.64 -12.39
C TYR A 504 9.59 -18.15 -12.08
N LEU A 505 9.72 -19.27 -11.37
CA LEU A 505 11.03 -19.90 -11.12
C LEU A 505 11.69 -20.29 -12.44
N ASP A 506 10.96 -20.88 -13.38
CA ASP A 506 11.47 -21.23 -14.71
C ASP A 506 11.86 -19.99 -15.53
N THR A 507 11.02 -18.97 -15.52
CA THR A 507 11.28 -17.69 -16.19
C THR A 507 12.53 -17.05 -15.64
N TRP A 508 12.67 -16.94 -14.30
CA TRP A 508 13.81 -16.32 -13.67
C TRP A 508 15.10 -17.11 -13.89
N ALA A 509 15.05 -18.44 -13.87
CA ALA A 509 16.17 -19.31 -14.25
C ALA A 509 16.62 -19.03 -15.71
N GLY A 510 15.68 -18.84 -16.63
CA GLY A 510 15.95 -18.55 -18.04
C GLY A 510 16.67 -17.21 -18.28
N VAL A 511 16.48 -16.22 -17.41
CA VAL A 511 17.07 -14.88 -17.53
C VAL A 511 18.37 -14.68 -16.77
N LYS A 512 18.86 -15.67 -16.03
CA LYS A 512 20.07 -15.61 -15.16
C LYS A 512 21.26 -14.88 -15.77
N LYS A 513 21.55 -15.11 -17.05
CA LYS A 513 22.71 -14.52 -17.75
C LYS A 513 22.60 -13.02 -18.06
N PHE A 514 21.42 -12.43 -17.84
CA PHE A 514 21.16 -11.02 -18.10
C PHE A 514 21.16 -10.17 -16.83
N VAL A 515 21.22 -10.79 -15.66
CA VAL A 515 21.17 -10.15 -14.35
C VAL A 515 22.47 -10.43 -13.61
N ASP A 516 22.94 -9.52 -12.77
CA ASP A 516 24.06 -9.79 -11.88
C ASP A 516 23.72 -10.90 -10.87
N ALA A 517 24.76 -11.55 -10.35
CA ALA A 517 24.58 -12.75 -9.53
C ALA A 517 23.87 -12.47 -8.19
N ASP A 518 24.11 -11.32 -7.57
CA ASP A 518 23.50 -10.95 -6.29
C ASP A 518 22.00 -10.72 -6.45
N THR A 519 21.61 -9.86 -7.38
CA THR A 519 20.20 -9.61 -7.72
C THR A 519 19.49 -10.89 -8.14
N TRP A 520 20.15 -11.73 -8.96
CA TRP A 520 19.54 -12.99 -9.41
C TRP A 520 19.28 -13.93 -8.23
N ASN A 521 20.24 -14.09 -7.31
CA ASN A 521 20.11 -14.97 -6.16
C ASN A 521 19.01 -14.48 -5.19
N LYS A 522 18.96 -13.18 -4.90
CA LYS A 522 17.97 -12.59 -4.00
C LYS A 522 16.52 -12.79 -4.51
N VAL A 523 16.29 -12.62 -5.80
CA VAL A 523 14.98 -12.88 -6.40
C VAL A 523 14.66 -14.38 -6.44
N GLN A 524 15.65 -15.22 -6.82
CA GLN A 524 15.46 -16.67 -6.84
C GLN A 524 15.06 -17.23 -5.47
N GLU A 525 15.71 -16.78 -4.40
CA GLU A 525 15.38 -17.18 -3.03
C GLU A 525 13.94 -16.81 -2.67
N ARG A 526 13.51 -15.59 -2.98
CA ARG A 526 12.16 -15.13 -2.72
C ARG A 526 11.08 -15.86 -3.53
N LEU A 527 11.35 -16.19 -4.79
CA LEU A 527 10.43 -16.98 -5.60
C LEU A 527 10.28 -18.42 -5.06
N VAL A 528 11.35 -19.02 -4.51
CA VAL A 528 11.26 -20.33 -3.83
C VAL A 528 10.40 -20.24 -2.58
N ILE A 529 10.54 -19.16 -1.79
CA ILE A 529 9.70 -18.90 -0.63
C ILE A 529 8.24 -18.73 -1.07
N GLN A 530 7.98 -17.92 -2.09
CA GLN A 530 6.64 -17.65 -2.60
C GLN A 530 5.93 -18.93 -3.09
N GLU A 531 6.64 -19.83 -3.77
CA GLU A 531 6.09 -21.13 -4.19
C GLU A 531 5.72 -22.00 -2.98
N SER A 532 6.60 -22.07 -1.99
CA SER A 532 6.35 -22.79 -0.75
C SER A 532 5.15 -22.22 0.02
N ASP A 533 5.04 -20.90 0.05
CA ASP A 533 3.95 -20.21 0.73
C ASP A 533 2.61 -20.34 -0.04
N ALA A 534 2.64 -20.33 -1.37
CA ALA A 534 1.45 -20.58 -2.17
C ALA A 534 0.87 -21.99 -1.89
N ARG A 535 1.74 -23.02 -1.73
CA ARG A 535 1.30 -24.35 -1.29
C ARG A 535 0.75 -24.33 0.13
N TRP A 536 1.39 -23.63 1.03
CA TRP A 536 0.92 -23.46 2.40
C TRP A 536 -0.48 -22.84 2.45
N TRP A 537 -0.70 -21.76 1.70
CA TRP A 537 -1.99 -21.10 1.60
C TRP A 537 -3.07 -22.05 1.07
N ARG A 538 -2.80 -22.77 -0.04
CA ARG A 538 -3.68 -23.81 -0.58
C ARG A 538 -4.03 -24.87 0.47
N ASP A 539 -3.01 -25.44 1.10
CA ASP A 539 -3.21 -26.54 2.06
C ASP A 539 -4.08 -26.08 3.25
N ALA A 540 -3.87 -24.85 3.72
CA ALA A 540 -4.64 -24.28 4.82
C ALA A 540 -6.10 -23.99 4.43
N CYS A 541 -6.31 -23.25 3.35
CA CYS A 541 -7.63 -22.74 2.99
C CYS A 541 -8.52 -23.87 2.41
N VAL A 542 -7.99 -24.67 1.49
CA VAL A 542 -8.76 -25.75 0.86
C VAL A 542 -9.22 -26.76 1.91
N GLN A 543 -8.33 -27.26 2.78
CA GLN A 543 -8.73 -28.21 3.83
C GLN A 543 -9.67 -27.58 4.86
N TYR A 544 -9.50 -26.29 5.17
CA TYR A 544 -10.41 -25.62 6.08
C TYR A 544 -11.83 -25.50 5.50
N PHE A 545 -11.98 -25.04 4.26
CA PHE A 545 -13.27 -24.90 3.60
C PHE A 545 -13.92 -26.23 3.24
N GLN A 546 -13.13 -27.27 2.95
CA GLN A 546 -13.63 -28.64 2.73
C GLN A 546 -14.45 -29.18 3.92
N ARG A 547 -14.16 -28.70 5.14
CA ARG A 547 -14.94 -29.07 6.34
C ARG A 547 -16.40 -28.64 6.27
N PHE A 548 -16.69 -27.60 5.48
CA PHE A 548 -18.04 -27.05 5.27
C PHE A 548 -18.66 -27.57 3.98
N SER A 549 -17.92 -27.52 2.87
CA SER A 549 -18.43 -27.99 1.56
C SER A 549 -18.73 -29.47 1.54
N LYS A 550 -17.98 -30.28 2.29
CA LYS A 550 -18.03 -31.74 2.27
C LYS A 550 -17.75 -32.36 0.89
N MET A 551 -17.23 -31.60 -0.04
CA MET A 551 -16.88 -32.00 -1.40
C MET A 551 -15.40 -32.36 -1.48
N ASP A 552 -15.05 -33.33 -2.31
CA ASP A 552 -13.66 -33.71 -2.53
C ASP A 552 -12.93 -32.66 -3.37
N VAL A 553 -11.63 -32.51 -3.14
CA VAL A 553 -10.76 -31.73 -4.05
C VAL A 553 -10.69 -32.49 -5.38
N PRO A 554 -10.88 -31.81 -6.53
CA PRO A 554 -10.81 -32.48 -7.83
C PRO A 554 -9.49 -33.27 -8.01
N GLU A 555 -9.57 -34.54 -8.43
CA GLU A 555 -8.40 -35.42 -8.56
C GLU A 555 -7.36 -34.92 -9.56
N SER A 556 -7.78 -34.07 -10.53
CA SER A 556 -6.90 -33.45 -11.53
C SER A 556 -6.01 -32.35 -10.97
N LEU A 557 -6.29 -31.86 -9.76
CA LEU A 557 -5.58 -30.75 -9.12
C LEU A 557 -4.56 -31.26 -8.11
N LEU A 558 -3.60 -30.41 -7.77
CA LEU A 558 -2.64 -30.67 -6.71
C LEU A 558 -3.36 -30.88 -5.38
N GLN A 559 -3.16 -32.02 -4.77
CA GLN A 559 -3.77 -32.34 -3.49
C GLN A 559 -3.03 -31.68 -2.32
N PRO A 560 -3.74 -31.30 -1.22
CA PRO A 560 -3.09 -30.81 -0.01
C PRO A 560 -2.08 -31.81 0.55
N GLU A 561 -0.88 -31.30 0.92
CA GLU A 561 0.24 -32.13 1.36
C GLU A 561 0.40 -32.11 2.88
N ILE A 562 0.16 -30.95 3.52
CA ILE A 562 0.36 -30.76 4.96
C ILE A 562 -0.99 -30.84 5.67
N PRO A 563 -1.16 -31.76 6.65
CA PRO A 563 -2.42 -31.89 7.37
C PRO A 563 -2.83 -30.59 8.09
N LEU A 564 -4.11 -30.25 8.05
CA LEU A 564 -4.66 -29.02 8.64
C LEU A 564 -4.31 -28.85 10.12
N ASP A 565 -4.30 -29.93 10.92
CA ASP A 565 -3.95 -29.88 12.34
C ASP A 565 -2.50 -29.37 12.58
N SER A 566 -1.60 -29.64 11.66
CA SER A 566 -0.23 -29.11 11.69
C SER A 566 -0.21 -27.63 11.33
N LEU A 567 -1.07 -27.21 10.41
CA LEU A 567 -1.16 -25.83 9.93
C LEU A 567 -1.75 -24.87 10.98
N TYR A 568 -2.66 -25.33 11.83
CA TYR A 568 -3.17 -24.53 12.97
C TYR A 568 -2.06 -24.07 13.93
N ARG A 569 -0.93 -24.76 13.98
CA ARG A 569 0.20 -24.49 14.88
C ARG A 569 1.35 -23.75 14.20
N ARG A 570 1.32 -23.63 12.88
CA ARG A 570 2.38 -22.96 12.13
C ARG A 570 2.33 -21.45 12.41
N ARG A 571 3.50 -20.86 12.72
CA ARG A 571 3.64 -19.40 12.81
C ARG A 571 3.37 -18.78 11.46
N GLY A 572 2.69 -17.66 11.46
CA GLY A 572 2.27 -16.97 10.24
C GLY A 572 3.21 -15.87 9.78
N ASP A 573 4.37 -15.72 10.40
CA ASP A 573 5.32 -14.67 10.06
C ASP A 573 6.14 -15.02 8.83
N PRO A 574 6.64 -14.04 8.08
CA PRO A 574 7.56 -14.27 6.96
C PRO A 574 8.84 -14.97 7.45
N PRO A 575 9.44 -15.83 6.62
CA PRO A 575 10.72 -16.45 6.94
C PRO A 575 11.83 -15.39 6.97
N ARG A 576 12.81 -15.54 7.88
CA ARG A 576 13.99 -14.68 7.88
C ARG A 576 14.90 -15.09 6.71
N LEU A 577 15.34 -14.13 5.93
CA LEU A 577 16.34 -14.32 4.88
C LEU A 577 17.75 -14.44 5.50
N ARG A 578 18.67 -15.08 4.78
CA ARG A 578 20.04 -15.26 5.27
C ARG A 578 20.79 -13.93 5.49
N ASP A 579 20.46 -12.90 4.71
CA ASP A 579 21.06 -11.56 4.83
C ASP A 579 20.55 -10.78 6.05
N ASP A 580 19.42 -11.17 6.65
CA ASP A 580 18.86 -10.56 7.86
C ASP A 580 19.58 -11.05 9.14
N ILE A 581 20.45 -12.07 9.04
CA ILE A 581 21.15 -12.69 10.19
C ILE A 581 22.43 -11.93 10.58
N ASN A 582 22.88 -10.95 9.80
CA ASN A 582 24.10 -10.16 10.05
C ASN A 582 23.90 -8.86 10.84
N VAL A 583 22.74 -8.64 11.45
CA VAL A 583 22.58 -7.65 12.53
C VAL A 583 22.84 -8.39 13.83
N GLU A 584 23.92 -8.06 14.51
CA GLU A 584 24.40 -8.67 15.74
C GLU A 584 23.26 -8.92 16.74
N ASP A 585 22.77 -10.14 16.79
CA ASP A 585 21.93 -10.64 17.88
C ASP A 585 22.87 -10.99 19.06
N SER A 586 23.44 -9.95 19.69
CA SER A 586 24.18 -10.06 20.94
C SER A 586 23.33 -9.55 22.10
N SER A 587 22.21 -10.23 22.38
CA SER A 587 21.59 -10.16 23.71
C SER A 587 20.64 -11.37 23.88
N PHE A 588 21.18 -12.45 24.38
CA PHE A 588 20.43 -13.39 25.21
C PHE A 588 20.49 -12.92 26.66
#